data_7cd18275eed73acb70832358d26b370f
#
_entry.id   7cd18275eed73acb70832358d26b370f
#
_cell.length_a   1.000
_cell.length_b   1.000
_cell.length_c   1.000
_cell.angle_alpha   90.00
_cell.angle_beta   90.00
_cell.angle_gamma   90.00
#
_symmetry.space_group_name_H-M   'P 1'
#
loop_
_entity.id
_entity.type
_entity.pdbx_description
1 polymer ?
#
loop_
_entity_poly.entity_id
_entity_poly.type
_entity_poly.pdbx_seq_one_letter_code
_entity_poly.pdbx_strand_id
1 'polypeptide(L)'
;VAKAWFEIIESSQQSQLALKTMNTFEKNQAFISNRFKNGLATALENDLAINAYESARATFSMRNRQRSKSTRKFELLLGGFPDEKMEHNSSSLPELFGTPPPPTPAKILEQRPDLISVPASLRGRLGSFGGIF
;
A
#
# COMPACT_ATOMS: atom_id res chain seq x y z
N VAL A 1 -13.98 -0.35 -1.87
CA VAL A 1 -13.40 0.41 -2.99
C VAL A 1 -12.14 1.15 -2.55
N ALA A 2 -12.16 2.00 -1.49
CA ALA A 2 -11.00 2.78 -1.06
C ALA A 2 -9.75 1.93 -0.77
N LYS A 3 -9.89 0.84 0.00
CA LYS A 3 -8.77 -0.09 0.28
C LYS A 3 -8.17 -0.68 -1.00
N ALA A 4 -9.02 -1.07 -1.97
CA ALA A 4 -8.54 -1.63 -3.23
C ALA A 4 -7.79 -0.60 -4.08
N TRP A 5 -8.19 0.67 -4.01
CA TRP A 5 -7.48 1.76 -4.69
C TRP A 5 -6.07 1.98 -4.09
N PHE A 6 -5.93 2.01 -2.77
CA PHE A 6 -4.61 2.08 -2.13
C PHE A 6 -3.74 0.84 -2.42
N GLU A 7 -4.34 -0.37 -2.48
CA GLU A 7 -3.66 -1.61 -2.84
C GLU A 7 -3.06 -1.56 -4.27
N ILE A 8 -3.73 -0.88 -5.21
CA ILE A 8 -3.18 -0.66 -6.55
C ILE A 8 -1.98 0.27 -6.52
N ILE A 9 -2.09 1.41 -5.84
CA ILE A 9 -0.97 2.37 -5.75
C ILE A 9 0.25 1.69 -5.12
N GLU A 10 0.06 0.99 -4.02
CA GLU A 10 1.12 0.24 -3.35
C GLU A 10 1.76 -0.79 -4.29
N SER A 11 0.97 -1.66 -4.91
CA SER A 11 1.47 -2.71 -5.80
C SER A 11 2.16 -2.13 -7.05
N SER A 12 1.70 -0.98 -7.55
CA SER A 12 2.36 -0.26 -8.65
C SER A 12 3.73 0.29 -8.24
N GLN A 13 3.83 0.94 -7.08
CA GLN A 13 5.10 1.45 -6.57
C GLN A 13 6.09 0.32 -6.26
N GLN A 14 5.62 -0.78 -5.67
CA GLN A 14 6.45 -1.95 -5.42
C GLN A 14 6.95 -2.61 -6.70
N SER A 15 6.12 -2.68 -7.76
CA SER A 15 6.54 -3.19 -9.06
C SER A 15 7.60 -2.28 -9.70
N GLN A 16 7.43 -0.95 -9.63
CA GLN A 16 8.42 0.01 -10.13
C GLN A 16 9.75 -0.09 -9.37
N LEU A 17 9.69 -0.23 -8.04
CA LEU A 17 10.89 -0.41 -7.22
C LEU A 17 11.62 -1.71 -7.58
N ALA A 18 10.88 -2.82 -7.72
CA ALA A 18 11.44 -4.11 -8.11
C ALA A 18 12.08 -4.05 -9.51
N LEU A 19 11.49 -3.30 -10.47
CA LEU A 19 12.08 -3.07 -11.79
C LEU A 19 13.40 -2.29 -11.68
N LYS A 20 13.45 -1.22 -10.90
CA LYS A 20 14.68 -0.44 -10.67
C LYS A 20 15.77 -1.30 -10.05
N THR A 21 15.39 -2.13 -9.07
CA THR A 21 16.31 -3.05 -8.40
C THR A 21 16.86 -4.09 -9.38
N MET A 22 16.00 -4.71 -10.20
CA MET A 22 16.42 -5.66 -11.24
C MET A 22 17.41 -5.01 -12.21
N ASN A 23 17.14 -3.81 -12.72
CA ASN A 23 18.03 -3.09 -13.63
C ASN A 23 19.39 -2.75 -12.99
N THR A 24 19.40 -2.52 -11.66
CA THR A 24 20.65 -2.28 -10.93
C THR A 24 21.49 -3.56 -10.84
N PHE A 25 20.86 -4.69 -10.52
CA PHE A 25 21.55 -5.98 -10.49
C PHE A 25 22.01 -6.45 -11.87
N GLU A 26 21.24 -6.16 -12.93
CA GLU A 26 21.64 -6.43 -14.30
C GLU A 26 22.95 -5.69 -14.67
N LYS A 27 23.02 -4.40 -14.35
CA LYS A 27 24.25 -3.61 -14.58
C LYS A 27 25.43 -4.13 -13.76
N ASN A 28 25.18 -4.50 -12.50
CA ASN A 28 26.21 -5.06 -11.63
C ASN A 28 26.72 -6.41 -12.15
N GLN A 29 25.81 -7.29 -12.57
CA GLN A 29 26.16 -8.58 -13.17
C GLN A 29 26.99 -8.39 -14.44
N ALA A 30 26.61 -7.47 -15.33
CA ALA A 30 27.37 -7.17 -16.55
C ALA A 30 28.78 -6.64 -16.21
N PHE A 31 28.91 -5.77 -15.20
CA PHE A 31 30.19 -5.25 -14.74
C PHE A 31 31.10 -6.37 -14.19
N ILE A 32 30.58 -7.23 -13.31
CA ILE A 32 31.36 -8.34 -12.73
C ILE A 32 31.73 -9.37 -13.77
N SER A 33 30.84 -9.68 -14.72
CA SER A 33 31.09 -10.59 -15.83
C SER A 33 32.23 -10.08 -16.70
N ASN A 34 32.28 -8.77 -17.00
CA ASN A 34 33.40 -8.18 -17.76
C ASN A 34 34.72 -8.26 -16.98
N ARG A 35 34.70 -8.02 -15.67
CA ARG A 35 35.91 -8.19 -14.83
C ARG A 35 36.39 -9.65 -14.80
N PHE A 36 35.45 -10.59 -14.70
CA PHE A 36 35.77 -12.03 -14.75
C PHE A 36 36.44 -12.41 -16.07
N LYS A 37 35.91 -11.95 -17.20
CA LYS A 37 36.50 -12.19 -18.55
C LYS A 37 37.93 -11.64 -18.67
N ASN A 38 38.21 -10.55 -17.95
CA ASN A 38 39.56 -9.94 -17.92
C ASN A 38 40.45 -10.52 -16.81
N GLY A 39 40.03 -11.57 -16.12
CA GLY A 39 40.80 -12.21 -15.03
C GLY A 39 40.88 -11.40 -13.75
N LEU A 40 40.04 -10.35 -13.57
CA LEU A 40 40.02 -9.42 -12.43
C LEU A 40 38.98 -9.75 -11.37
N ALA A 41 38.19 -10.80 -11.57
CA ALA A 41 37.20 -11.28 -10.64
C ALA A 41 37.23 -12.81 -10.57
N THR A 42 36.76 -13.37 -9.45
CA THR A 42 36.67 -14.82 -9.27
C THR A 42 35.40 -15.40 -9.88
N ALA A 43 35.40 -16.70 -10.18
CA ALA A 43 34.21 -17.40 -10.66
C ALA A 43 33.06 -17.31 -9.64
N LEU A 44 33.37 -17.40 -8.33
CA LEU A 44 32.40 -17.25 -7.26
C LEU A 44 31.70 -15.89 -7.28
N GLU A 45 32.44 -14.80 -7.48
CA GLU A 45 31.85 -13.46 -7.58
C GLU A 45 30.90 -13.33 -8.76
N ASN A 46 31.30 -13.92 -9.92
CA ASN A 46 30.43 -13.95 -11.10
C ASN A 46 29.14 -14.73 -10.86
N ASP A 47 29.21 -15.91 -10.24
CA ASP A 47 28.06 -16.74 -9.96
C ASP A 47 27.12 -16.08 -8.93
N LEU A 48 27.68 -15.43 -7.91
CA LEU A 48 26.89 -14.65 -6.95
C LEU A 48 26.16 -13.48 -7.63
N ALA A 49 26.80 -12.79 -8.58
CA ALA A 49 26.16 -11.70 -9.30
C ALA A 49 25.02 -12.20 -10.21
N ILE A 50 25.20 -13.36 -10.87
CA ILE A 50 24.16 -14.01 -11.67
C ILE A 50 22.96 -14.39 -10.78
N ASN A 51 23.23 -15.06 -9.65
CA ASN A 51 22.18 -15.46 -8.72
C ASN A 51 21.41 -14.26 -8.15
N ALA A 52 22.09 -13.17 -7.84
CA ALA A 52 21.47 -11.93 -7.38
C ALA A 52 20.54 -11.31 -8.44
N TYR A 53 20.97 -11.28 -9.70
CA TYR A 53 20.16 -10.80 -10.82
C TYR A 53 18.92 -11.68 -11.03
N GLU A 54 19.07 -13.01 -11.09
CA GLU A 54 17.95 -13.93 -11.28
C GLU A 54 16.93 -13.87 -10.13
N SER A 55 17.40 -13.70 -8.89
CA SER A 55 16.54 -13.47 -7.73
C SER A 55 15.75 -12.16 -7.82
N ALA A 56 16.40 -11.09 -8.25
CA ALA A 56 15.74 -9.80 -8.46
C ALA A 56 14.71 -9.87 -9.61
N ARG A 57 15.01 -10.59 -10.69
CA ARG A 57 14.11 -10.86 -11.81
C ARG A 57 12.87 -11.66 -11.40
N ALA A 58 13.05 -12.69 -10.58
CA ALA A 58 11.95 -13.47 -10.01
C ALA A 58 11.06 -12.60 -9.13
N THR A 59 11.66 -11.75 -8.29
CA THR A 59 10.94 -10.80 -7.44
C THR A 59 10.13 -9.81 -8.26
N PHE A 60 10.70 -9.23 -9.31
CA PHE A 60 9.97 -8.34 -10.23
C PHE A 60 8.76 -9.05 -10.86
N SER A 61 8.94 -10.29 -11.38
CA SER A 61 7.85 -11.07 -11.95
C SER A 61 6.70 -11.29 -10.95
N MET A 62 7.03 -11.59 -9.69
CA MET A 62 6.05 -11.76 -8.62
C MET A 62 5.31 -10.45 -8.31
N ARG A 63 6.02 -9.32 -8.21
CA ARG A 63 5.41 -8.01 -7.95
C ARG A 63 4.54 -7.54 -9.12
N ASN A 64 4.95 -7.81 -10.35
CA ASN A 64 4.15 -7.49 -11.52
C ASN A 64 2.83 -8.29 -11.57
N ARG A 65 2.86 -9.59 -11.24
CA ARG A 65 1.63 -10.40 -11.08
C ARG A 65 0.72 -9.85 -9.98
N GLN A 66 1.30 -9.43 -8.87
CA GLN A 66 0.52 -8.84 -7.76
C GLN A 66 -0.16 -7.53 -8.21
N ARG A 67 0.54 -6.68 -8.97
CA ARG A 67 -0.02 -5.47 -9.57
C ARG A 67 -1.23 -5.81 -10.47
N SER A 68 -1.06 -6.73 -11.43
CA SER A 68 -2.17 -7.17 -12.32
C SER A 68 -3.36 -7.70 -11.53
N LYS A 69 -3.10 -8.49 -10.47
CA LYS A 69 -4.16 -9.01 -9.60
C LYS A 69 -4.92 -7.91 -8.86
N SER A 70 -4.22 -6.91 -8.33
CA SER A 70 -4.83 -5.78 -7.63
C SER A 70 -5.66 -4.91 -8.59
N THR A 71 -5.17 -4.68 -9.81
CA THR A 71 -5.89 -3.94 -10.86
C THR A 71 -7.19 -4.64 -11.24
N ARG A 72 -7.15 -5.93 -11.56
CA ARG A 72 -8.36 -6.72 -11.89
C ARG A 72 -9.37 -6.75 -10.74
N LYS A 73 -8.91 -6.90 -9.51
CA LYS A 73 -9.76 -6.87 -8.32
C LYS A 73 -10.51 -5.54 -8.20
N PHE A 74 -9.86 -4.44 -8.51
CA PHE A 74 -10.46 -3.11 -8.47
C PHE A 74 -11.47 -2.91 -9.61
N GLU A 75 -11.14 -3.32 -10.83
CA GLU A 75 -12.04 -3.28 -12.00
C GLU A 75 -13.34 -4.05 -11.73
N LEU A 76 -13.23 -5.24 -11.12
CA LEU A 76 -14.39 -6.02 -10.68
C LEU A 76 -15.24 -5.28 -9.63
N LEU A 77 -14.61 -4.58 -8.68
CA LEU A 77 -15.33 -3.79 -7.66
C LEU A 77 -16.04 -2.56 -8.25
N LEU A 78 -15.60 -2.07 -9.39
CA LEU A 78 -16.25 -1.02 -10.16
C LEU A 78 -17.38 -1.55 -11.08
N GLY A 79 -17.52 -2.88 -11.20
CA GLY A 79 -18.52 -3.53 -12.06
C GLY A 79 -18.10 -3.57 -13.53
N GLY A 80 -16.85 -3.26 -13.85
CA GLY A 80 -16.28 -3.35 -15.19
C GLY A 80 -15.72 -4.74 -15.51
N PHE A 81 -15.55 -5.05 -16.81
CA PHE A 81 -14.79 -6.22 -17.24
C PHE A 81 -13.30 -5.98 -16.97
N PRO A 82 -12.53 -6.95 -16.44
CA PRO A 82 -11.11 -6.76 -16.08
C PRO A 82 -10.22 -6.76 -17.33
N ASP A 83 -10.09 -5.60 -17.97
CA ASP A 83 -9.30 -5.40 -19.20
C ASP A 83 -7.86 -4.93 -18.93
N GLU A 84 -7.50 -4.64 -17.70
CA GLU A 84 -6.20 -4.05 -17.28
C GLU A 84 -5.87 -2.71 -17.99
N LYS A 85 -6.85 -2.09 -18.65
CA LYS A 85 -6.68 -0.84 -19.39
C LYS A 85 -6.78 0.42 -18.54
N MET A 86 -7.15 0.28 -17.25
CA MET A 86 -7.17 1.42 -16.34
C MET A 86 -5.72 1.84 -16.04
N GLU A 87 -5.20 2.73 -16.85
CA GLU A 87 -3.97 3.47 -16.51
C GLU A 87 -4.28 4.38 -15.33
N HIS A 88 -3.98 3.89 -14.13
CA HIS A 88 -4.01 4.73 -12.95
C HIS A 88 -2.82 5.69 -13.00
N ASN A 89 -3.08 6.88 -13.52
CA ASN A 89 -2.11 7.96 -13.61
C ASN A 89 -1.71 8.52 -12.23
N SER A 90 -2.23 7.92 -11.15
CA SER A 90 -1.93 8.28 -9.76
C SER A 90 -0.81 7.39 -9.24
N SER A 91 0.42 7.63 -9.67
CA SER A 91 1.62 6.98 -9.10
C SER A 91 2.03 7.56 -7.73
N SER A 92 1.32 8.56 -7.23
CA SER A 92 1.57 9.22 -5.97
C SER A 92 0.41 9.02 -5.00
N LEU A 93 0.74 8.75 -3.74
CA LEU A 93 -0.25 8.84 -2.66
C LEU A 93 -0.78 10.28 -2.58
N PRO A 94 -2.08 10.49 -2.32
CA PRO A 94 -2.61 11.83 -2.12
C PRO A 94 -1.92 12.47 -0.93
N GLU A 95 -1.48 13.72 -1.09
CA GLU A 95 -0.94 14.50 0.02
C GLU A 95 -2.05 14.69 1.06
N LEU A 96 -1.73 14.36 2.29
CA LEU A 96 -2.62 14.63 3.42
C LEU A 96 -2.67 16.15 3.61
N PHE A 97 -3.78 16.76 3.23
CA PHE A 97 -4.05 18.18 3.51
C PHE A 97 -4.15 18.36 5.03
N GLY A 98 -3.06 18.79 5.65
CA GLY A 98 -2.97 19.17 7.05
C GLY A 98 -3.36 18.06 8.03
N THR A 99 -2.60 17.86 9.06
CA THR A 99 -3.09 17.09 10.21
C THR A 99 -4.29 17.82 10.80
N PRO A 100 -5.48 17.20 10.89
CA PRO A 100 -6.58 17.83 11.58
C PRO A 100 -6.10 18.26 12.96
N PRO A 101 -6.43 19.49 13.42
CA PRO A 101 -6.00 19.95 14.73
C PRO A 101 -6.45 18.92 15.76
N PRO A 102 -5.59 18.54 16.72
CA PRO A 102 -5.98 17.59 17.75
C PRO A 102 -7.24 18.09 18.43
N PRO A 103 -8.31 17.29 18.49
CA PRO A 103 -9.53 17.71 19.15
C PRO A 103 -9.20 18.01 20.61
N THR A 104 -9.71 19.13 21.13
CA THR A 104 -9.56 19.45 22.55
C THR A 104 -10.15 18.33 23.40
N PRO A 105 -9.56 18.00 24.57
CA PRO A 105 -10.03 16.91 25.42
C PRO A 105 -11.54 16.94 25.71
N ALA A 106 -12.12 18.13 25.87
CA ALA A 106 -13.54 18.31 26.06
C ALA A 106 -14.38 17.88 24.83
N LYS A 107 -13.95 18.20 23.60
CA LYS A 107 -14.65 17.79 22.37
C LYS A 107 -14.58 16.27 22.12
N ILE A 108 -13.51 15.61 22.55
CA ILE A 108 -13.41 14.14 22.45
C ILE A 108 -14.47 13.48 23.34
N LEU A 109 -14.70 14.02 24.53
CA LEU A 109 -15.72 13.51 25.46
C LEU A 109 -17.13 13.71 24.89
N GLU A 110 -17.42 14.85 24.25
CA GLU A 110 -18.73 15.13 23.65
C GLU A 110 -19.02 14.24 22.41
N GLN A 111 -18.02 13.72 21.73
CA GLN A 111 -18.18 12.87 20.55
C GLN A 111 -18.24 11.37 20.87
N ARG A 112 -18.03 10.96 22.11
CA ARG A 112 -18.11 9.55 22.52
C ARG A 112 -19.57 9.09 22.60
N PRO A 113 -19.96 8.03 21.83
CA PRO A 113 -21.35 7.55 21.78
C PRO A 113 -21.85 7.04 23.12
N ASP A 114 -20.98 6.48 23.97
CA ASP A 114 -21.28 6.01 25.32
C ASP A 114 -21.64 7.17 26.27
N LEU A 115 -20.95 8.32 26.13
CA LEU A 115 -21.26 9.52 26.95
C LEU A 115 -22.47 10.28 26.41
N ILE A 116 -22.75 10.23 25.12
CA ILE A 116 -23.96 10.84 24.52
C ILE A 116 -25.22 10.08 24.97
N SER A 117 -25.12 8.76 25.15
CA SER A 117 -26.27 7.93 25.57
C SER A 117 -26.65 8.10 27.05
N VAL A 118 -25.70 8.47 27.91
CA VAL A 118 -25.92 8.64 29.36
C VAL A 118 -26.97 9.74 29.70
N PRO A 119 -26.90 10.98 29.14
CA PRO A 119 -27.91 11.99 29.43
C PRO A 119 -29.29 11.63 28.88
N ALA A 120 -29.39 10.86 27.79
CA ALA A 120 -30.66 10.40 27.26
C ALA A 120 -31.33 9.37 28.19
N SER A 121 -30.57 8.46 28.77
CA SER A 121 -31.07 7.47 29.74
C SER A 121 -31.45 8.11 31.09
N LEU A 122 -30.73 9.15 31.53
CA LEU A 122 -31.05 9.92 32.72
C LEU A 122 -32.33 10.76 32.52
N ARG A 123 -32.52 11.39 31.37
CA ARG A 123 -33.76 12.12 31.06
C ARG A 123 -34.98 11.20 31.02
N GLY A 124 -34.85 9.99 30.48
CA GLY A 124 -35.90 8.97 30.50
C GLY A 124 -36.29 8.55 31.92
N ARG A 125 -35.33 8.45 32.85
CA ARG A 125 -35.59 8.12 34.27
C ARG A 125 -36.21 9.28 35.05
N LEU A 126 -35.79 10.51 34.81
CA LEU A 126 -36.36 11.70 35.47
C LEU A 126 -37.79 11.99 34.97
N GLY A 127 -38.09 11.71 33.69
CA GLY A 127 -39.44 11.83 33.15
C GLY A 127 -40.45 10.82 33.77
N SER A 128 -39.94 9.67 34.26
CA SER A 128 -40.77 8.66 34.93
C SER A 128 -41.11 9.02 36.39
N PHE A 129 -40.43 9.98 37.02
CA PHE A 129 -40.71 10.43 38.38
C PHE A 129 -41.64 11.65 38.43
N GLY A 130 -41.98 12.29 37.32
CA GLY A 130 -42.82 13.48 37.23
C GLY A 130 -44.34 13.20 37.24
N GLY A 131 -44.79 11.97 37.45
CA GLY A 131 -46.19 11.55 37.38
C GLY A 131 -46.88 11.23 38.71
N ILE A 132 -46.29 11.64 39.86
CA ILE A 132 -46.91 11.43 41.18
C ILE A 132 -46.94 12.77 41.92
N PHE A 133 -47.85 13.62 41.52
CA PHE A 133 -48.52 14.65 42.34
C PHE A 133 -49.86 14.98 41.70
#